data_0ea2d9654122d2bdc2c4b51702c68dc0
#
_entry.id   0ea2d9654122d2bdc2c4b51702c68dc0
#
_cell.length_a   1.000
_cell.length_b   1.000
_cell.length_c   1.000
_cell.angle_alpha   90.00
_cell.angle_beta   90.00
_cell.angle_gamma   90.00
#
_symmetry.space_group_name_H-M   'P 1'
#
loop_
_entity.id
_entity.type
_entity.pdbx_description
1 polymer ?
#
loop_
_entity_poly.entity_id
_entity_poly.type
_entity_poly.pdbx_seq_one_letter_code
_entity_poly.pdbx_strand_id
1 'polypeptide(L)'
;MKRAQTSNYNDANKMEISNLKTNHEQQANLFKNIFPYSEIPKIVFGSEHIPMFVPEDIWITDTTFRDGQQAMDTYTEDQIIKIFDYLHKLDNNSGIIRQTEFFLYTEKDRNAAWKCLERGYKFPEVTSWIRANKEDFKLVKEMGLKETGMLMSCSDYHIFKKLNKTRKDAMDLYLSLVEEALENGIVPRCHLEDITRADFFGFVVPLAQKLMELSKKSGIKIKIRACDTLGLGLPYAGTQLPRSVQHIIHGLRTYAGVPSEYLEWHGHNDFYNVVPNATTAWLHGCSAINTSLFGIGERTGNCPLEAMIIEYGQIKGNVKNMNLKLITEIGKYFEGEFKYSIPPRTPYVGSEFNVTRAGIHADGILKDEEIYNIFDTEKILGRPIVVAVNEHSGHAGIAAWVNTYYRLKDLDKIDKKDERINVIKDWVDKQYETGRSTVMKSEELELIARRIIPQLSTKKHNTEAF
;
A
#
# COMPACT_ATOMS: atom_id res chain seq x y z
N MET A 1 -6.25 16.33 -42.08
CA MET A 1 -7.52 17.01 -41.69
C MET A 1 -8.00 16.48 -40.37
N LYS A 2 -8.46 17.36 -39.47
CA LYS A 2 -8.96 17.22 -38.10
C LYS A 2 -7.92 17.34 -36.98
N ARG A 3 -7.38 18.56 -36.83
CA ARG A 3 -6.89 19.15 -35.59
C ARG A 3 -7.72 20.44 -35.39
N ALA A 4 -8.89 20.37 -34.81
CA ALA A 4 -9.66 21.56 -34.41
C ALA A 4 -10.92 21.25 -33.58
N GLN A 5 -10.82 20.41 -32.53
CA GLN A 5 -11.94 20.24 -31.60
C GLN A 5 -11.53 20.13 -30.11
N THR A 6 -10.24 20.23 -29.78
CA THR A 6 -9.77 20.13 -28.38
C THR A 6 -9.64 21.49 -27.66
N SER A 7 -9.76 22.61 -28.38
CA SER A 7 -9.58 23.95 -27.79
C SER A 7 -10.84 24.50 -27.11
N ASN A 8 -12.04 24.21 -27.63
CA ASN A 8 -13.27 24.81 -27.12
C ASN A 8 -13.81 24.16 -25.83
N TYR A 9 -13.43 22.91 -25.51
CA TYR A 9 -13.89 22.24 -24.29
C TYR A 9 -13.15 22.75 -23.04
N ASN A 10 -11.88 23.13 -23.20
CA ASN A 10 -11.09 23.67 -22.09
C ASN A 10 -11.45 25.11 -21.71
N ASP A 11 -11.94 25.91 -22.65
CA ASP A 11 -12.25 27.33 -22.40
C ASP A 11 -13.64 27.51 -21.78
N ALA A 12 -14.61 26.71 -22.14
CA ALA A 12 -15.95 26.74 -21.52
C ALA A 12 -15.87 26.28 -20.04
N ASN A 13 -15.15 25.22 -19.73
CA ASN A 13 -14.94 24.78 -18.35
C ASN A 13 -14.11 25.77 -17.52
N LYS A 14 -13.12 26.46 -18.10
CA LYS A 14 -12.37 27.52 -17.39
C LYS A 14 -13.26 28.71 -17.01
N MET A 15 -14.23 29.06 -17.84
CA MET A 15 -15.14 30.17 -17.56
C MET A 15 -16.16 29.85 -16.44
N GLU A 16 -16.66 28.61 -16.35
CA GLU A 16 -17.50 28.17 -15.21
C GLU A 16 -16.73 28.09 -13.90
N ILE A 17 -15.48 27.69 -13.94
CA ILE A 17 -14.63 27.48 -12.76
C ILE A 17 -14.17 28.79 -12.13
N SER A 18 -13.96 29.85 -12.93
CA SER A 18 -13.62 31.19 -12.42
C SER A 18 -14.73 31.82 -11.54
N ASN A 19 -15.92 31.25 -11.59
CA ASN A 19 -17.07 31.66 -10.81
C ASN A 19 -17.45 30.73 -9.66
N LEU A 20 -16.63 29.69 -9.37
CA LEU A 20 -16.81 28.85 -8.19
C LEU A 20 -16.54 29.66 -6.93
N LYS A 21 -17.54 30.42 -6.51
CA LYS A 21 -17.58 31.04 -5.18
C LYS A 21 -17.60 29.89 -4.17
N THR A 22 -16.72 29.95 -3.18
CA THR A 22 -16.78 29.08 -2.00
C THR A 22 -18.21 29.12 -1.48
N ASN A 23 -18.91 28.00 -1.61
CA ASN A 23 -20.30 27.94 -1.11
C ASN A 23 -20.17 27.85 0.43
N HIS A 24 -20.25 29.01 1.09
CA HIS A 24 -20.24 29.16 2.53
C HIS A 24 -21.58 28.76 3.13
N GLU A 25 -22.08 27.59 2.72
CA GLU A 25 -23.35 27.11 3.27
C GLU A 25 -23.21 26.96 4.78
N GLN A 26 -24.19 27.51 5.48
CA GLN A 26 -24.32 27.41 6.93
C GLN A 26 -24.79 26.01 7.35
N GLN A 27 -25.14 25.16 6.39
CA GLN A 27 -25.61 23.80 6.63
C GLN A 27 -24.70 22.78 5.96
N ALA A 28 -24.41 21.69 6.70
CA ALA A 28 -23.57 20.59 6.24
C ALA A 28 -24.20 19.82 5.07
N ASN A 29 -23.50 19.65 3.96
CA ASN A 29 -23.83 18.70 2.92
C ASN A 29 -23.23 17.32 3.25
N LEU A 30 -24.05 16.41 3.75
CA LEU A 30 -23.60 15.07 4.18
C LEU A 30 -23.80 14.01 3.09
N PHE A 31 -24.20 14.37 1.88
CA PHE A 31 -24.46 13.44 0.76
C PHE A 31 -25.27 12.20 1.19
N LYS A 32 -26.36 12.41 1.95
CA LYS A 32 -27.16 11.31 2.54
C LYS A 32 -27.81 10.38 1.51
N ASN A 33 -28.00 10.84 0.29
CA ASN A 33 -28.42 10.03 -0.85
C ASN A 33 -27.36 9.00 -1.29
N ILE A 34 -26.07 9.24 -1.01
CA ILE A 34 -24.95 8.34 -1.28
C ILE A 34 -24.53 7.59 -0.01
N PHE A 35 -24.52 8.28 1.14
CA PHE A 35 -24.10 7.75 2.45
C PHE A 35 -25.26 7.73 3.45
N PRO A 36 -26.25 6.84 3.31
CA PRO A 36 -27.44 6.80 4.15
C PRO A 36 -27.20 6.36 5.60
N TYR A 37 -26.04 5.86 5.95
CA TYR A 37 -25.58 5.30 7.23
C TYR A 37 -26.24 3.96 7.64
N SER A 38 -27.56 3.85 7.52
CA SER A 38 -28.30 2.60 7.80
C SER A 38 -28.27 1.59 6.66
N GLU A 39 -27.67 1.95 5.53
CA GLU A 39 -27.52 1.12 4.34
C GLU A 39 -26.08 1.18 3.82
N ILE A 40 -25.73 0.25 2.92
CA ILE A 40 -24.42 0.28 2.25
C ILE A 40 -24.33 1.53 1.36
N PRO A 41 -23.18 2.26 1.37
CA PRO A 41 -22.98 3.42 0.51
C PRO A 41 -23.17 3.12 -0.97
N LYS A 42 -23.90 3.98 -1.67
CA LYS A 42 -24.23 3.79 -3.08
C LYS A 42 -23.07 4.17 -4.00
N ILE A 43 -22.99 3.52 -5.16
CA ILE A 43 -22.13 3.92 -6.26
C ILE A 43 -22.99 4.70 -7.25
N VAL A 44 -22.53 5.89 -7.65
CA VAL A 44 -23.15 6.69 -8.68
C VAL A 44 -22.26 6.67 -9.91
N PHE A 45 -22.82 6.28 -11.05
CA PHE A 45 -22.14 6.28 -12.34
C PHE A 45 -22.67 7.37 -13.25
N GLY A 46 -21.79 7.90 -14.09
CA GLY A 46 -22.07 8.83 -15.16
C GLY A 46 -21.38 8.41 -16.46
N SER A 47 -21.54 9.19 -17.50
CA SER A 47 -20.92 8.94 -18.82
C SER A 47 -19.54 9.57 -18.99
N GLU A 48 -19.09 10.36 -18.01
CA GLU A 48 -17.81 11.02 -18.08
C GLU A 48 -16.65 10.05 -17.80
N HIS A 49 -15.63 10.08 -18.64
CA HIS A 49 -14.42 9.29 -18.52
C HIS A 49 -13.22 10.20 -18.36
N ILE A 50 -12.50 10.05 -17.27
CA ILE A 50 -11.26 10.77 -17.02
C ILE A 50 -10.10 10.06 -17.74
N PRO A 51 -9.37 10.76 -18.63
CA PRO A 51 -8.22 10.14 -19.32
C PRO A 51 -7.09 9.88 -18.34
N MET A 52 -6.37 8.76 -18.55
CA MET A 52 -5.16 8.47 -17.80
C MET A 52 -4.08 9.51 -18.07
N PHE A 53 -3.34 9.79 -17.02
CA PHE A 53 -2.14 10.63 -17.07
C PHE A 53 -1.14 10.07 -16.05
N VAL A 54 -0.24 9.23 -16.49
CA VAL A 54 0.79 8.62 -15.62
C VAL A 54 1.96 9.59 -15.50
N PRO A 55 2.29 10.07 -14.29
CA PRO A 55 3.48 10.88 -14.09
C PRO A 55 4.75 10.14 -14.49
N GLU A 56 5.74 10.86 -14.98
CA GLU A 56 7.04 10.28 -15.31
C GLU A 56 7.70 9.66 -14.08
N ASP A 57 7.67 10.37 -12.97
CA ASP A 57 8.20 9.91 -11.68
C ASP A 57 7.03 9.61 -10.70
N ILE A 58 6.95 8.35 -10.28
CA ILE A 58 6.03 7.88 -9.23
C ILE A 58 6.83 7.21 -8.14
N TRP A 59 6.32 7.28 -6.89
CA TRP A 59 7.00 6.72 -5.73
C TRP A 59 6.05 6.35 -4.61
N ILE A 60 6.60 5.71 -3.59
CA ILE A 60 5.91 5.26 -2.39
C ILE A 60 6.39 6.09 -1.19
N THR A 61 5.50 6.42 -0.30
CA THR A 61 5.80 6.91 1.05
C THR A 61 5.28 5.91 2.08
N ASP A 62 5.97 5.81 3.20
CA ASP A 62 5.62 4.90 4.27
C ASP A 62 5.06 5.64 5.48
N THR A 63 4.09 5.05 6.16
CA THR A 63 3.49 5.57 7.40
C THR A 63 3.43 4.50 8.50
N THR A 64 4.27 3.46 8.41
CA THR A 64 4.34 2.37 9.40
C THR A 64 4.58 2.89 10.81
N PHE A 65 5.43 3.94 10.96
CA PHE A 65 5.76 4.52 12.26
C PHE A 65 4.76 5.56 12.77
N ARG A 66 3.74 5.88 11.98
CA ARG A 66 2.66 6.78 12.39
C ARG A 66 1.32 6.04 12.40
N ASP A 67 0.74 5.77 11.24
CA ASP A 67 -0.57 5.11 11.10
C ASP A 67 -0.52 3.63 11.51
N GLY A 68 0.53 2.93 11.11
CA GLY A 68 0.75 1.55 11.50
C GLY A 68 0.92 1.40 13.01
N GLN A 69 1.73 2.27 13.64
CA GLN A 69 1.95 2.23 15.09
C GLN A 69 0.67 2.52 15.90
N GLN A 70 -0.30 3.28 15.35
CA GLN A 70 -1.58 3.53 16.02
C GLN A 70 -2.47 2.28 16.09
N ALA A 71 -2.30 1.35 15.17
CA ALA A 71 -3.13 0.15 15.06
C ALA A 71 -2.53 -1.09 15.73
N MET A 72 -1.33 -0.98 16.29
CA MET A 72 -0.62 -2.06 16.95
C MET A 72 -0.17 -1.65 18.37
N ASP A 73 0.39 -2.61 19.11
CA ASP A 73 1.17 -2.29 20.29
C ASP A 73 2.30 -1.33 19.94
N THR A 74 2.59 -0.43 20.85
CA THR A 74 3.61 0.61 20.64
C THR A 74 4.98 0.01 20.40
N TYR A 75 5.60 0.33 19.25
CA TYR A 75 6.95 -0.12 18.94
C TYR A 75 7.98 0.46 19.92
N THR A 76 8.97 -0.34 20.28
CA THR A 76 10.15 0.15 20.99
C THR A 76 11.03 0.96 20.05
N GLU A 77 11.95 1.74 20.62
CA GLU A 77 12.93 2.50 19.86
C GLU A 77 13.78 1.60 18.94
N ASP A 78 14.29 0.48 19.45
CA ASP A 78 15.11 -0.48 18.68
C ASP A 78 14.31 -1.13 17.54
N GLN A 79 13.03 -1.43 17.76
CA GLN A 79 12.14 -1.95 16.73
C GLN A 79 11.92 -0.94 15.61
N ILE A 80 11.68 0.34 15.93
CA ILE A 80 11.54 1.42 14.94
C ILE A 80 12.80 1.54 14.10
N ILE A 81 13.98 1.59 14.74
CA ILE A 81 15.27 1.68 14.05
C ILE A 81 15.49 0.47 13.15
N LYS A 82 15.18 -0.74 13.64
CA LYS A 82 15.32 -1.97 12.86
C LYS A 82 14.43 -1.99 11.62
N ILE A 83 13.18 -1.56 11.75
CA ILE A 83 12.24 -1.47 10.63
C ILE A 83 12.72 -0.41 9.63
N PHE A 84 13.21 0.74 10.10
CA PHE A 84 13.77 1.78 9.25
C PHE A 84 14.99 1.29 8.45
N ASP A 85 15.90 0.56 9.09
CA ASP A 85 17.04 -0.08 8.43
C ASP A 85 16.58 -1.12 7.38
N TYR A 86 15.47 -1.85 7.63
CA TYR A 86 14.86 -2.75 6.65
C TYR A 86 14.28 -1.98 5.45
N LEU A 87 13.55 -0.91 5.67
CA LEU A 87 12.99 -0.07 4.59
C LEU A 87 14.10 0.49 3.69
N HIS A 88 15.20 0.97 4.30
CA HIS A 88 16.37 1.44 3.55
C HIS A 88 17.00 0.33 2.70
N LYS A 89 17.22 -0.85 3.28
CA LYS A 89 17.80 -2.01 2.56
C LYS A 89 16.87 -2.54 1.48
N LEU A 90 15.55 -2.49 1.71
CA LEU A 90 14.53 -2.87 0.73
C LEU A 90 14.55 -1.91 -0.46
N ASP A 91 14.56 -0.61 -0.20
CA ASP A 91 14.68 0.43 -1.24
C ASP A 91 16.03 0.38 -1.98
N ASN A 92 17.11 0.05 -1.28
CA ASN A 92 18.46 -0.07 -1.81
C ASN A 92 18.88 1.15 -2.65
N ASN A 93 18.58 2.35 -2.18
CA ASN A 93 18.81 3.64 -2.85
C ASN A 93 18.13 3.79 -4.23
N SER A 94 17.08 3.04 -4.49
CA SER A 94 16.28 3.17 -5.71
C SER A 94 15.49 4.49 -5.76
N GLY A 95 15.10 4.99 -4.57
CA GLY A 95 14.21 6.14 -4.39
C GLY A 95 12.75 5.82 -4.73
N ILE A 96 12.38 4.54 -4.75
CA ILE A 96 10.98 4.10 -4.89
C ILE A 96 10.28 4.27 -3.55
N ILE A 97 10.86 3.81 -2.42
CA ILE A 97 10.39 4.16 -1.06
C ILE A 97 11.08 5.46 -0.68
N ARG A 98 10.40 6.59 -0.89
CA ARG A 98 11.05 7.89 -0.84
C ARG A 98 11.07 8.54 0.53
N GLN A 99 10.00 8.40 1.30
CA GLN A 99 9.83 9.05 2.60
C GLN A 99 9.15 8.10 3.59
N THR A 100 9.43 8.27 4.88
CA THR A 100 8.67 7.65 5.97
C THR A 100 8.28 8.67 7.01
N GLU A 101 7.12 8.50 7.64
CA GLU A 101 6.45 9.49 8.47
C GLU A 101 6.44 9.05 9.93
N PHE A 102 6.89 9.93 10.83
CA PHE A 102 7.00 9.69 12.27
C PHE A 102 6.06 10.58 13.09
N PHE A 103 5.58 10.06 14.22
CA PHE A 103 5.13 10.89 15.32
C PHE A 103 6.32 11.52 16.04
N LEU A 104 6.08 12.71 16.65
CA LEU A 104 7.09 13.43 17.46
C LEU A 104 6.59 13.73 18.88
N TYR A 105 5.45 13.20 19.32
CA TYR A 105 4.83 13.62 20.58
C TYR A 105 5.46 12.98 21.80
N THR A 106 5.94 11.76 21.71
CA THR A 106 6.61 11.10 22.83
C THR A 106 8.13 11.25 22.74
N GLU A 107 8.81 11.20 23.87
CA GLU A 107 10.28 11.22 23.91
C GLU A 107 10.86 10.02 23.14
N LYS A 108 10.25 8.84 23.31
CA LYS A 108 10.63 7.63 22.59
C LYS A 108 10.59 7.81 21.06
N ASP A 109 9.49 8.40 20.54
CA ASP A 109 9.33 8.57 19.09
C ASP A 109 10.34 9.60 18.56
N ARG A 110 10.63 10.68 19.30
CA ARG A 110 11.67 11.64 18.92
C ARG A 110 13.06 11.00 18.94
N ASN A 111 13.40 10.23 19.97
CA ASN A 111 14.69 9.55 20.05
C ASN A 111 14.86 8.56 18.90
N ALA A 112 13.83 7.76 18.59
CA ALA A 112 13.86 6.85 17.46
C ALA A 112 14.03 7.59 16.12
N ALA A 113 13.25 8.65 15.88
CA ALA A 113 13.35 9.47 14.67
C ALA A 113 14.75 10.13 14.55
N TRP A 114 15.32 10.62 15.68
CA TRP A 114 16.67 11.17 15.71
C TRP A 114 17.72 10.14 15.31
N LYS A 115 17.68 8.95 15.89
CA LYS A 115 18.59 7.84 15.53
C LYS A 115 18.45 7.39 14.08
N CYS A 116 17.23 7.46 13.52
CA CYS A 116 17.00 7.21 12.10
C CYS A 116 17.63 8.31 11.23
N LEU A 117 17.56 9.59 11.64
CA LEU A 117 18.23 10.71 10.95
C LEU A 117 19.77 10.56 10.98
N GLU A 118 20.34 10.13 12.12
CA GLU A 118 21.78 9.89 12.27
C GLU A 118 22.32 8.80 11.34
N ARG A 119 21.46 7.91 10.81
CA ARG A 119 21.84 6.94 9.77
C ARG A 119 22.34 7.61 8.48
N GLY A 120 21.92 8.84 8.22
CA GLY A 120 22.31 9.58 7.02
C GLY A 120 21.80 8.96 5.71
N TYR A 121 20.78 8.11 5.76
CA TYR A 121 20.21 7.51 4.55
C TYR A 121 19.53 8.54 3.70
N LYS A 122 19.74 8.46 2.38
CA LYS A 122 19.01 9.31 1.43
C LYS A 122 17.55 8.88 1.33
N PHE A 123 17.30 7.57 1.35
CA PHE A 123 15.98 6.97 1.25
C PHE A 123 15.81 5.81 2.25
N PRO A 124 14.63 5.73 2.91
CA PRO A 124 13.58 6.76 2.94
C PRO A 124 14.02 7.99 3.75
N GLU A 125 13.59 9.18 3.31
CA GLU A 125 13.75 10.42 4.06
C GLU A 125 12.80 10.41 5.26
N VAL A 126 13.30 10.83 6.41
CA VAL A 126 12.49 10.96 7.64
C VAL A 126 11.66 12.24 7.56
N THR A 127 10.34 12.09 7.67
CA THR A 127 9.39 13.18 7.78
C THR A 127 8.54 13.02 9.03
N SER A 128 7.76 14.03 9.37
CA SER A 128 6.90 13.98 10.56
C SER A 128 5.43 14.20 10.22
N TRP A 129 4.60 13.96 11.23
CA TRP A 129 3.21 14.33 11.26
C TRP A 129 2.88 15.08 12.55
N ILE A 130 2.15 16.18 12.41
CA ILE A 130 1.65 16.98 13.54
C ILE A 130 0.16 17.25 13.39
N ARG A 131 -0.48 17.58 14.50
CA ARG A 131 -1.84 18.13 14.51
C ARG A 131 -1.84 19.52 13.88
N ALA A 132 -3.00 19.97 13.45
CA ALA A 132 -3.21 21.33 12.98
C ALA A 132 -3.13 22.33 14.16
N ASN A 133 -1.90 22.49 14.72
CA ASN A 133 -1.60 23.36 15.86
C ASN A 133 -0.23 24.02 15.68
N LYS A 134 -0.18 25.35 15.84
CA LYS A 134 1.06 26.15 15.69
C LYS A 134 2.17 25.74 16.66
N GLU A 135 1.82 25.36 17.88
CA GLU A 135 2.78 24.94 18.90
C GLU A 135 3.58 23.68 18.48
N ASP A 136 2.97 22.80 17.70
CA ASP A 136 3.58 21.54 17.29
C ASP A 136 4.74 21.75 16.29
N PHE A 137 4.84 22.91 15.61
CA PHE A 137 5.96 23.22 14.70
C PHE A 137 7.31 23.30 15.43
N LYS A 138 7.32 23.56 16.73
CA LYS A 138 8.56 23.51 17.53
C LYS A 138 9.22 22.14 17.46
N LEU A 139 8.42 21.08 17.56
CA LEU A 139 8.91 19.69 17.48
C LEU A 139 9.60 19.41 16.14
N VAL A 140 9.02 19.89 15.05
CA VAL A 140 9.58 19.73 13.70
C VAL A 140 10.92 20.46 13.57
N LYS A 141 11.00 21.69 14.10
CA LYS A 141 12.22 22.52 14.07
C LYS A 141 13.31 21.94 14.95
N GLU A 142 13.00 21.53 16.18
CA GLU A 142 13.95 20.92 17.11
C GLU A 142 14.57 19.65 16.54
N MET A 143 13.80 18.89 15.76
CA MET A 143 14.27 17.71 15.05
C MET A 143 15.03 18.02 13.74
N GLY A 144 15.08 19.28 13.30
CA GLY A 144 15.71 19.68 12.05
C GLY A 144 15.03 19.15 10.79
N LEU A 145 13.75 18.74 10.90
CA LEU A 145 12.99 18.18 9.78
C LEU A 145 12.53 19.28 8.81
N LYS A 146 12.57 18.95 7.52
CA LYS A 146 12.22 19.90 6.44
C LYS A 146 10.78 19.82 6.00
N GLU A 147 10.09 18.72 6.31
CA GLU A 147 8.73 18.42 5.88
C GLU A 147 7.90 17.82 7.01
N THR A 148 6.64 18.24 7.12
CA THR A 148 5.68 17.66 8.06
C THR A 148 4.29 17.51 7.45
N GLY A 149 3.62 16.40 7.76
CA GLY A 149 2.20 16.22 7.51
C GLY A 149 1.37 17.03 8.51
N MET A 150 0.27 17.62 8.04
CA MET A 150 -0.71 18.35 8.85
C MET A 150 -2.13 17.93 8.50
N LEU A 151 -2.91 17.58 9.52
CA LEU A 151 -4.28 17.10 9.32
C LEU A 151 -5.24 18.26 9.01
N MET A 152 -5.93 18.20 7.88
CA MET A 152 -6.92 19.17 7.42
C MET A 152 -8.19 18.45 7.00
N SER A 153 -9.18 18.40 7.86
CA SER A 153 -10.47 17.76 7.52
C SER A 153 -11.20 18.55 6.44
N CYS A 154 -11.66 17.89 5.38
CA CYS A 154 -12.27 18.55 4.23
C CYS A 154 -13.72 18.15 3.95
N SER A 155 -14.26 17.13 4.62
CA SER A 155 -15.68 16.81 4.53
C SER A 155 -16.52 17.59 5.54
N ASP A 156 -17.78 17.84 5.19
CA ASP A 156 -18.72 18.48 6.12
C ASP A 156 -19.03 17.61 7.34
N TYR A 157 -18.87 16.29 7.25
CA TYR A 157 -18.90 15.42 8.42
C TYR A 157 -17.87 15.83 9.47
N HIS A 158 -16.68 16.17 9.04
CA HIS A 158 -15.60 16.56 9.94
C HIS A 158 -15.65 18.03 10.29
N ILE A 159 -15.86 18.91 9.31
CA ILE A 159 -15.88 20.36 9.53
C ILE A 159 -16.98 20.74 10.52
N PHE A 160 -18.22 20.33 10.25
CA PHE A 160 -19.37 20.75 11.06
C PHE A 160 -19.53 19.90 12.33
N LYS A 161 -19.33 18.57 12.25
CA LYS A 161 -19.64 17.68 13.39
C LYS A 161 -18.46 17.42 14.30
N LYS A 162 -17.22 17.26 13.76
CA LYS A 162 -16.00 16.98 14.53
C LYS A 162 -15.37 18.28 15.03
N LEU A 163 -15.19 19.27 14.14
CA LEU A 163 -14.51 20.52 14.47
C LEU A 163 -15.47 21.60 14.97
N ASN A 164 -16.77 21.43 14.79
CA ASN A 164 -17.81 22.44 15.10
C ASN A 164 -17.49 23.80 14.48
N LYS A 165 -17.15 23.82 13.19
CA LYS A 165 -16.74 25.00 12.42
C LYS A 165 -17.57 25.15 11.15
N THR A 166 -17.60 26.36 10.61
CA THR A 166 -18.03 26.58 9.22
C THR A 166 -16.90 26.23 8.25
N ARG A 167 -17.23 26.04 6.96
CA ARG A 167 -16.20 25.86 5.91
C ARG A 167 -15.22 27.03 5.85
N LYS A 168 -15.72 28.27 6.07
CA LYS A 168 -14.88 29.46 6.12
C LYS A 168 -13.91 29.40 7.26
N ASP A 169 -14.37 29.10 8.48
CA ASP A 169 -13.51 29.05 9.67
C ASP A 169 -12.45 27.96 9.55
N ALA A 170 -12.81 26.81 8.97
CA ALA A 170 -11.88 25.72 8.70
C ALA A 170 -10.80 26.15 7.68
N MET A 171 -11.19 26.79 6.60
CA MET A 171 -10.28 27.29 5.57
C MET A 171 -9.31 28.32 6.15
N ASP A 172 -9.81 29.32 6.88
CA ASP A 172 -9.00 30.38 7.49
C ASP A 172 -7.99 29.78 8.48
N LEU A 173 -8.42 28.81 9.28
CA LEU A 173 -7.52 28.08 10.19
C LEU A 173 -6.40 27.37 9.41
N TYR A 174 -6.76 26.59 8.38
CA TYR A 174 -5.77 25.80 7.63
C TYR A 174 -4.76 26.67 6.90
N LEU A 175 -5.20 27.75 6.29
CA LEU A 175 -4.29 28.70 5.62
C LEU A 175 -3.33 29.34 6.63
N SER A 176 -3.81 29.75 7.81
CA SER A 176 -2.95 30.34 8.86
C SER A 176 -1.87 29.36 9.36
N LEU A 177 -2.18 28.07 9.39
CA LEU A 177 -1.20 27.01 9.77
C LEU A 177 -0.17 26.78 8.68
N VAL A 178 -0.60 26.81 7.41
CA VAL A 178 0.32 26.70 6.27
C VAL A 178 1.26 27.90 6.23
N GLU A 179 0.75 29.12 6.41
CA GLU A 179 1.58 30.33 6.49
C GLU A 179 2.64 30.22 7.60
N GLU A 180 2.27 29.74 8.78
CA GLU A 180 3.21 29.47 9.89
C GLU A 180 4.29 28.45 9.49
N ALA A 181 3.92 27.34 8.79
CA ALA A 181 4.90 26.38 8.31
C ALA A 181 5.89 27.02 7.33
N LEU A 182 5.38 27.82 6.38
CA LEU A 182 6.21 28.50 5.38
C LEU A 182 7.15 29.52 6.01
N GLU A 183 6.69 30.31 6.99
CA GLU A 183 7.52 31.26 7.77
C GLU A 183 8.66 30.55 8.52
N ASN A 184 8.43 29.30 8.91
CA ASN A 184 9.45 28.45 9.54
C ASN A 184 10.33 27.68 8.54
N GLY A 185 10.16 27.87 7.22
CA GLY A 185 10.89 27.17 6.18
C GLY A 185 10.57 25.67 6.06
N ILE A 186 9.42 25.25 6.61
CA ILE A 186 8.94 23.85 6.61
C ILE A 186 8.06 23.64 5.39
N VAL A 187 8.26 22.55 4.67
CA VAL A 187 7.37 22.06 3.59
C VAL A 187 6.13 21.44 4.23
N PRO A 188 4.93 22.06 4.11
CA PRO A 188 3.71 21.47 4.63
C PRO A 188 3.17 20.42 3.66
N ARG A 189 2.82 19.25 4.18
CA ARG A 189 2.03 18.24 3.50
C ARG A 189 0.62 18.24 4.09
N CYS A 190 -0.32 18.84 3.36
CA CYS A 190 -1.69 19.04 3.78
C CYS A 190 -2.48 17.76 3.57
N HIS A 191 -2.87 17.08 4.65
CA HIS A 191 -3.67 15.85 4.61
C HIS A 191 -5.15 16.23 4.56
N LEU A 192 -5.76 16.15 3.37
CA LEU A 192 -7.19 16.42 3.17
C LEU A 192 -8.01 15.22 3.64
N GLU A 193 -8.27 15.16 4.95
CA GLU A 193 -8.96 14.08 5.62
C GLU A 193 -10.42 13.96 5.15
N ASP A 194 -10.84 12.73 4.82
CA ASP A 194 -12.20 12.37 4.39
C ASP A 194 -12.62 12.98 3.05
N ILE A 195 -11.67 13.03 2.10
CA ILE A 195 -11.90 13.66 0.78
C ILE A 195 -12.99 12.95 -0.03
N THR A 196 -13.19 11.65 0.18
CA THR A 196 -14.19 10.83 -0.53
C THR A 196 -15.62 11.04 -0.05
N ARG A 197 -15.84 11.95 0.93
CA ARG A 197 -17.16 12.46 1.33
C ARG A 197 -17.22 13.98 1.30
N ALA A 198 -16.21 14.65 0.77
CA ALA A 198 -16.13 16.10 0.75
C ALA A 198 -16.91 16.70 -0.42
N ASP A 199 -17.36 17.95 -0.25
CA ASP A 199 -17.81 18.79 -1.35
C ASP A 199 -16.58 19.24 -2.16
N PHE A 200 -16.31 18.50 -3.24
CA PHE A 200 -15.08 18.65 -4.00
C PHE A 200 -14.94 20.04 -4.62
N PHE A 201 -15.96 20.52 -5.31
CA PHE A 201 -15.93 21.84 -5.95
C PHE A 201 -16.26 22.99 -4.98
N GLY A 202 -17.08 22.74 -3.96
CA GLY A 202 -17.47 23.78 -3.00
C GLY A 202 -16.44 24.02 -1.89
N PHE A 203 -15.50 23.09 -1.65
CA PHE A 203 -14.50 23.24 -0.59
C PHE A 203 -13.09 22.78 -0.99
N VAL A 204 -12.93 21.55 -1.52
CA VAL A 204 -11.61 20.96 -1.77
C VAL A 204 -10.83 21.75 -2.82
N VAL A 205 -11.43 22.00 -3.99
CA VAL A 205 -10.77 22.76 -5.07
C VAL A 205 -10.42 24.18 -4.63
N PRO A 206 -11.34 24.98 -4.04
CA PRO A 206 -11.00 26.31 -3.55
C PRO A 206 -9.88 26.33 -2.50
N LEU A 207 -9.83 25.36 -1.57
CA LEU A 207 -8.75 25.24 -0.60
C LEU A 207 -7.43 24.94 -1.32
N ALA A 208 -7.41 23.94 -2.22
CA ALA A 208 -6.20 23.56 -2.95
C ALA A 208 -5.66 24.69 -3.84
N GLN A 209 -6.53 25.51 -4.46
CA GLN A 209 -6.14 26.72 -5.21
C GLN A 209 -5.40 27.71 -4.31
N LYS A 210 -5.94 28.01 -3.13
CA LYS A 210 -5.30 28.92 -2.16
C LYS A 210 -3.95 28.37 -1.66
N LEU A 211 -3.84 27.05 -1.44
CA LEU A 211 -2.58 26.42 -1.10
C LEU A 211 -1.55 26.58 -2.23
N MET A 212 -1.94 26.43 -3.49
CA MET A 212 -1.05 26.65 -4.63
C MET A 212 -0.65 28.12 -4.82
N GLU A 213 -1.54 29.05 -4.52
CA GLU A 213 -1.20 30.49 -4.48
C GLU A 213 -0.14 30.79 -3.40
N LEU A 214 -0.29 30.26 -2.19
CA LEU A 214 0.69 30.37 -1.13
C LEU A 214 2.03 29.72 -1.50
N SER A 215 2.01 28.51 -2.11
CA SER A 215 3.20 27.84 -2.60
C SER A 215 3.96 28.69 -3.61
N LYS A 216 3.25 29.28 -4.57
CA LYS A 216 3.84 30.17 -5.57
C LYS A 216 4.42 31.46 -4.96
N LYS A 217 3.71 32.04 -3.99
CA LYS A 217 4.12 33.30 -3.31
C LYS A 217 5.37 33.10 -2.45
N SER A 218 5.44 31.98 -1.72
CA SER A 218 6.56 31.69 -0.81
C SER A 218 7.78 31.06 -1.50
N GLY A 219 7.58 30.46 -2.67
CA GLY A 219 8.62 29.63 -3.34
C GLY A 219 8.85 28.28 -2.67
N ILE A 220 8.09 27.95 -1.61
CA ILE A 220 8.17 26.67 -0.88
C ILE A 220 7.05 25.76 -1.39
N LYS A 221 7.38 24.48 -1.61
CA LYS A 221 6.41 23.46 -2.02
C LYS A 221 5.33 23.27 -0.96
N ILE A 222 4.08 23.21 -1.37
CA ILE A 222 2.98 22.76 -0.52
C ILE A 222 2.44 21.47 -1.14
N LYS A 223 2.59 20.36 -0.41
CA LYS A 223 2.10 19.06 -0.85
C LYS A 223 0.67 18.81 -0.37
N ILE A 224 -0.10 18.09 -1.14
CA ILE A 224 -1.48 17.70 -0.81
C ILE A 224 -1.56 16.18 -0.79
N ARG A 225 -1.96 15.63 0.36
CA ARG A 225 -2.32 14.22 0.52
C ARG A 225 -3.84 14.10 0.50
N ALA A 226 -4.39 13.49 -0.56
CA ALA A 226 -5.80 13.15 -0.64
C ALA A 226 -6.05 11.88 0.18
N CYS A 227 -6.86 12.00 1.25
CA CYS A 227 -7.06 10.92 2.21
C CYS A 227 -8.45 10.29 2.08
N ASP A 228 -8.49 9.07 1.57
CA ASP A 228 -9.69 8.19 1.58
C ASP A 228 -9.81 7.52 2.96
N THR A 229 -10.22 8.32 3.93
CA THR A 229 -10.18 7.99 5.36
C THR A 229 -10.99 6.76 5.73
N LEU A 230 -12.07 6.46 5.01
CA LEU A 230 -12.97 5.33 5.26
C LEU A 230 -12.98 4.30 4.13
N GLY A 231 -11.99 4.33 3.23
CA GLY A 231 -11.91 3.38 2.13
C GLY A 231 -13.10 3.45 1.15
N LEU A 232 -13.75 4.61 1.06
CA LEU A 232 -14.95 4.83 0.24
C LEU A 232 -14.63 5.14 -1.22
N GLY A 233 -13.37 5.38 -1.55
CA GLY A 233 -12.90 5.62 -2.90
C GLY A 233 -13.23 4.47 -3.85
N LEU A 234 -13.43 4.80 -5.11
CA LEU A 234 -13.76 3.83 -6.15
C LEU A 234 -12.86 4.03 -7.38
N PRO A 235 -12.23 2.94 -7.86
CA PRO A 235 -11.32 2.99 -9.01
C PRO A 235 -12.03 2.82 -10.36
N TYR A 236 -13.35 2.58 -10.37
CA TYR A 236 -14.09 2.20 -11.57
C TYR A 236 -14.32 3.38 -12.51
N ALA A 237 -14.13 3.15 -13.81
CA ALA A 237 -14.43 4.13 -14.83
C ALA A 237 -15.91 4.58 -14.76
N GLY A 238 -16.15 5.87 -14.95
CA GLY A 238 -17.49 6.45 -14.88
C GLY A 238 -18.04 6.68 -13.47
N THR A 239 -17.32 6.32 -12.40
CA THR A 239 -17.76 6.68 -11.05
C THR A 239 -17.73 8.19 -10.86
N GLN A 240 -18.72 8.71 -10.14
CA GLN A 240 -18.88 10.14 -9.89
C GLN A 240 -18.32 10.57 -8.53
N LEU A 241 -18.04 11.86 -8.41
CA LEU A 241 -17.74 12.48 -7.10
C LEU A 241 -18.90 12.26 -6.11
N PRO A 242 -18.61 12.20 -4.81
CA PRO A 242 -17.32 12.42 -4.17
C PRO A 242 -16.43 11.16 -4.08
N ARG A 243 -16.87 9.99 -4.57
CA ARG A 243 -16.19 8.71 -4.38
C ARG A 243 -15.15 8.38 -5.46
N SER A 244 -15.13 9.07 -6.59
CA SER A 244 -14.26 8.76 -7.73
C SER A 244 -12.81 9.18 -7.49
N VAL A 245 -11.89 8.23 -7.39
CA VAL A 245 -10.44 8.50 -7.29
C VAL A 245 -9.94 9.26 -8.53
N GLN A 246 -10.40 8.87 -9.70
CA GLN A 246 -10.04 9.50 -10.99
C GLN A 246 -10.39 10.98 -11.02
N HIS A 247 -11.63 11.32 -10.67
CA HIS A 247 -12.10 12.73 -10.65
C HIS A 247 -11.39 13.55 -9.57
N ILE A 248 -11.13 12.97 -8.39
CA ILE A 248 -10.41 13.65 -7.31
C ILE A 248 -9.01 14.04 -7.76
N ILE A 249 -8.23 13.09 -8.25
CA ILE A 249 -6.83 13.34 -8.65
C ILE A 249 -6.77 14.25 -9.88
N HIS A 250 -7.57 13.96 -10.91
CA HIS A 250 -7.66 14.81 -12.09
C HIS A 250 -8.09 16.24 -11.74
N GLY A 251 -9.10 16.38 -10.88
CA GLY A 251 -9.62 17.69 -10.49
C GLY A 251 -8.64 18.52 -9.67
N LEU A 252 -7.90 17.92 -8.74
CA LEU A 252 -6.83 18.61 -8.00
C LEU A 252 -5.75 19.14 -8.95
N ARG A 253 -5.37 18.35 -9.97
CA ARG A 253 -4.40 18.79 -10.99
C ARG A 253 -4.95 19.86 -11.91
N THR A 254 -6.12 19.63 -12.46
CA THR A 254 -6.66 20.45 -13.57
C THR A 254 -7.31 21.72 -13.07
N TYR A 255 -8.10 21.64 -11.99
CA TYR A 255 -8.88 22.77 -11.47
C TYR A 255 -8.13 23.54 -10.38
N ALA A 256 -7.38 22.87 -9.54
CA ALA A 256 -6.59 23.53 -8.50
C ALA A 256 -5.13 23.81 -8.90
N GLY A 257 -4.67 23.28 -10.04
CA GLY A 257 -3.32 23.50 -10.54
C GLY A 257 -2.22 22.81 -9.71
N VAL A 258 -2.55 21.72 -8.99
CA VAL A 258 -1.58 21.01 -8.15
C VAL A 258 -0.66 20.17 -9.03
N PRO A 259 0.67 20.37 -8.99
CA PRO A 259 1.63 19.53 -9.70
C PRO A 259 1.54 18.07 -9.24
N SER A 260 1.75 17.12 -10.15
CA SER A 260 1.72 15.69 -9.85
C SER A 260 2.65 15.30 -8.69
N GLU A 261 3.85 15.87 -8.67
CA GLU A 261 4.87 15.62 -7.64
C GLU A 261 4.55 16.25 -6.28
N TYR A 262 3.47 17.04 -6.18
CA TYR A 262 2.94 17.57 -4.91
C TYR A 262 1.71 16.77 -4.44
N LEU A 263 1.21 15.83 -5.27
CA LEU A 263 0.05 15.00 -4.94
C LEU A 263 0.47 13.65 -4.36
N GLU A 264 -0.19 13.28 -3.29
CA GLU A 264 -0.09 12.01 -2.62
C GLU A 264 -1.49 11.45 -2.34
N TRP A 265 -1.67 10.16 -2.56
CA TRP A 265 -2.89 9.44 -2.20
C TRP A 265 -2.65 8.58 -0.96
N HIS A 266 -3.58 8.63 -0.02
CA HIS A 266 -3.62 7.77 1.17
C HIS A 266 -5.01 7.15 1.28
N GLY A 267 -5.10 5.85 1.53
CA GLY A 267 -6.38 5.16 1.62
C GLY A 267 -6.40 4.03 2.63
N HIS A 268 -7.61 3.70 3.11
CA HIS A 268 -7.90 2.55 3.95
C HIS A 268 -8.65 1.47 3.18
N ASN A 269 -8.69 0.25 3.73
CA ASN A 269 -9.12 -0.96 3.02
C ASN A 269 -10.53 -1.42 3.38
N ASP A 270 -11.38 -0.53 3.90
CA ASP A 270 -12.70 -0.89 4.43
C ASP A 270 -13.63 -1.55 3.38
N PHE A 271 -13.39 -1.32 2.09
CA PHE A 271 -14.14 -1.93 0.98
C PHE A 271 -13.27 -2.77 0.03
N TYR A 272 -12.11 -3.26 0.47
CA TYR A 272 -11.17 -4.07 -0.34
C TYR A 272 -10.62 -3.36 -1.60
N ASN A 273 -10.70 -2.03 -1.69
CA ASN A 273 -10.29 -1.27 -2.88
C ASN A 273 -8.99 -0.49 -2.68
N VAL A 274 -8.28 -0.64 -1.57
CA VAL A 274 -7.14 0.24 -1.24
C VAL A 274 -6.03 0.18 -2.28
N VAL A 275 -5.64 -1.01 -2.75
CA VAL A 275 -4.61 -1.16 -3.80
C VAL A 275 -5.12 -0.66 -5.16
N PRO A 276 -6.29 -1.09 -5.67
CA PRO A 276 -6.85 -0.53 -6.90
C PRO A 276 -7.01 0.99 -6.88
N ASN A 277 -7.42 1.58 -5.74
CA ASN A 277 -7.54 3.03 -5.59
C ASN A 277 -6.17 3.72 -5.69
N ALA A 278 -5.16 3.19 -5.02
CA ALA A 278 -3.80 3.70 -5.05
C ALA A 278 -3.20 3.64 -6.47
N THR A 279 -3.33 2.50 -7.13
CA THR A 279 -2.92 2.34 -8.54
C THR A 279 -3.67 3.32 -9.44
N THR A 280 -4.98 3.47 -9.26
CA THR A 280 -5.79 4.45 -10.02
C THR A 280 -5.32 5.88 -9.80
N ALA A 281 -4.91 6.24 -8.58
CA ALA A 281 -4.36 7.56 -8.29
C ALA A 281 -3.05 7.81 -9.08
N TRP A 282 -2.13 6.85 -9.13
CA TRP A 282 -0.92 6.93 -9.98
C TRP A 282 -1.27 7.09 -11.46
N LEU A 283 -2.22 6.29 -11.95
CA LEU A 283 -2.61 6.31 -13.36
C LEU A 283 -3.31 7.61 -13.79
N HIS A 284 -3.80 8.43 -12.85
CA HIS A 284 -4.50 9.68 -13.14
C HIS A 284 -3.75 10.95 -12.70
N GLY A 285 -2.48 10.79 -12.27
CA GLY A 285 -1.60 11.95 -12.09
C GLY A 285 -1.12 12.24 -10.68
N CYS A 286 -1.36 11.35 -9.73
CA CYS A 286 -0.73 11.39 -8.42
C CYS A 286 0.68 10.80 -8.53
N SER A 287 1.71 11.44 -7.99
CA SER A 287 3.06 10.87 -8.00
C SER A 287 3.36 10.01 -6.79
N ALA A 288 2.81 10.32 -5.62
CA ALA A 288 3.10 9.61 -4.39
C ALA A 288 1.90 8.76 -3.91
N ILE A 289 2.17 7.55 -3.46
CA ILE A 289 1.20 6.71 -2.75
C ILE A 289 1.70 6.45 -1.34
N ASN A 290 0.84 6.71 -0.35
CA ASN A 290 1.14 6.45 1.05
C ASN A 290 0.72 5.04 1.45
N THR A 291 1.61 4.32 2.10
CA THR A 291 1.50 2.90 2.43
C THR A 291 1.94 2.62 3.86
N SER A 292 1.73 1.40 4.32
CA SER A 292 2.38 0.84 5.49
C SER A 292 2.80 -0.60 5.23
N LEU A 293 3.78 -1.11 5.97
CA LEU A 293 4.16 -2.53 5.91
C LEU A 293 2.93 -3.40 6.20
N PHE A 294 2.67 -4.36 5.31
CA PHE A 294 1.55 -5.31 5.37
C PHE A 294 0.17 -4.66 5.46
N GLY A 295 0.07 -3.38 5.09
CA GLY A 295 -1.17 -2.63 5.21
C GLY A 295 -1.61 -2.40 6.67
N ILE A 296 -0.70 -2.50 7.65
CA ILE A 296 -1.02 -2.27 9.05
C ILE A 296 -1.52 -0.84 9.22
N GLY A 297 -2.70 -0.69 9.82
CA GLY A 297 -3.34 0.61 10.04
C GLY A 297 -4.71 0.45 10.69
N GLU A 298 -5.36 1.56 10.93
CA GLU A 298 -6.67 1.61 11.59
C GLU A 298 -7.73 0.75 10.90
N ARG A 299 -8.62 0.13 11.67
CA ARG A 299 -9.74 -0.71 11.22
C ARG A 299 -9.29 -1.88 10.35
N THR A 300 -9.46 -1.79 9.03
CA THR A 300 -9.13 -2.80 8.03
C THR A 300 -7.74 -2.61 7.41
N GLY A 301 -7.04 -1.59 7.86
CA GLY A 301 -5.66 -1.29 7.46
C GLY A 301 -5.53 -0.29 6.31
N ASN A 302 -4.28 0.02 6.03
CA ASN A 302 -3.82 0.94 4.99
C ASN A 302 -3.50 0.20 3.68
N CYS A 303 -2.99 0.94 2.70
CA CYS A 303 -2.44 0.36 1.48
C CYS A 303 -1.13 -0.40 1.80
N PRO A 304 -1.02 -1.70 1.47
CA PRO A 304 0.18 -2.48 1.74
C PRO A 304 1.37 -2.00 0.91
N LEU A 305 2.51 -1.75 1.56
CA LEU A 305 3.73 -1.27 0.91
C LEU A 305 4.24 -2.28 -0.12
N GLU A 306 4.28 -3.55 0.23
CA GLU A 306 4.73 -4.63 -0.65
C GLU A 306 3.86 -4.77 -1.90
N ALA A 307 2.55 -4.55 -1.79
CA ALA A 307 1.66 -4.57 -2.94
C ALA A 307 1.99 -3.42 -3.90
N MET A 308 2.22 -2.21 -3.37
CA MET A 308 2.53 -1.05 -4.22
C MET A 308 3.93 -1.12 -4.84
N ILE A 309 4.89 -1.82 -4.24
CA ILE A 309 6.18 -2.12 -4.89
C ILE A 309 5.95 -2.99 -6.13
N ILE A 310 5.12 -4.01 -6.03
CA ILE A 310 4.80 -4.88 -7.17
C ILE A 310 4.00 -4.11 -8.23
N GLU A 311 3.00 -3.31 -7.83
CA GLU A 311 2.28 -2.42 -8.75
C GLU A 311 3.21 -1.44 -9.47
N TYR A 312 4.18 -0.85 -8.74
CA TYR A 312 5.23 -0.02 -9.36
C TYR A 312 5.98 -0.79 -10.45
N GLY A 313 6.39 -2.02 -10.14
CA GLY A 313 7.09 -2.90 -11.08
C GLY A 313 6.25 -3.19 -12.34
N GLN A 314 4.96 -3.42 -12.17
CA GLN A 314 4.04 -3.65 -13.29
C GLN A 314 3.86 -2.41 -14.16
N ILE A 315 3.73 -1.21 -13.57
CA ILE A 315 3.55 0.05 -14.30
C ILE A 315 4.84 0.47 -15.02
N LYS A 316 5.99 0.36 -14.35
CA LYS A 316 7.29 0.84 -14.87
C LYS A 316 8.12 -0.24 -15.58
N GLY A 317 7.68 -1.49 -15.55
CA GLY A 317 8.37 -2.63 -16.16
C GLY A 317 9.61 -3.11 -15.40
N ASN A 318 9.96 -2.47 -14.28
CA ASN A 318 11.06 -2.87 -13.39
C ASN A 318 10.93 -2.20 -12.02
N VAL A 319 11.65 -2.73 -11.05
CA VAL A 319 11.74 -2.19 -9.67
C VAL A 319 13.13 -1.59 -9.38
N LYS A 320 13.84 -1.19 -10.42
CA LYS A 320 15.24 -0.72 -10.32
C LYS A 320 16.11 -1.75 -9.56
N ASN A 321 16.86 -1.29 -8.55
CA ASN A 321 17.77 -2.11 -7.76
C ASN A 321 17.20 -2.50 -6.37
N MET A 322 15.89 -2.43 -6.15
CA MET A 322 15.28 -2.85 -4.88
C MET A 322 15.62 -4.31 -4.53
N ASN A 323 15.76 -4.58 -3.25
CA ASN A 323 15.98 -5.94 -2.74
C ASN A 323 14.66 -6.55 -2.24
N LEU A 324 13.86 -7.08 -3.15
CA LEU A 324 12.53 -7.59 -2.83
C LEU A 324 12.54 -8.84 -1.91
N LYS A 325 13.66 -9.55 -1.77
CA LYS A 325 13.78 -10.67 -0.82
C LYS A 325 13.54 -10.21 0.63
N LEU A 326 13.87 -8.96 0.93
CA LEU A 326 13.63 -8.39 2.25
C LEU A 326 12.14 -8.29 2.63
N ILE A 327 11.21 -8.31 1.68
CA ILE A 327 9.77 -8.40 1.97
C ILE A 327 9.48 -9.64 2.82
N THR A 328 10.07 -10.78 2.45
CA THR A 328 9.94 -12.04 3.21
C THR A 328 10.61 -11.96 4.59
N GLU A 329 11.81 -11.37 4.66
CA GLU A 329 12.52 -11.22 5.94
C GLU A 329 11.79 -10.29 6.91
N ILE A 330 11.23 -9.18 6.41
CA ILE A 330 10.43 -8.25 7.19
C ILE A 330 9.16 -8.94 7.72
N GLY A 331 8.49 -9.76 6.87
CA GLY A 331 7.34 -10.56 7.30
C GLY A 331 7.69 -11.48 8.48
N LYS A 332 8.76 -12.26 8.34
CA LYS A 332 9.27 -13.12 9.42
C LYS A 332 9.63 -12.34 10.69
N TYR A 333 10.19 -11.14 10.54
CA TYR A 333 10.51 -10.27 11.66
C TYR A 333 9.24 -9.81 12.39
N PHE A 334 8.21 -9.41 11.66
CA PHE A 334 6.93 -9.00 12.27
C PHE A 334 6.24 -10.17 12.97
N GLU A 335 6.19 -11.34 12.37
CA GLU A 335 5.61 -12.54 13.01
C GLU A 335 6.41 -12.98 14.24
N GLY A 336 7.73 -12.93 14.17
CA GLY A 336 8.62 -13.33 15.28
C GLY A 336 8.65 -12.35 16.43
N GLU A 337 8.85 -11.08 16.14
CA GLU A 337 9.06 -10.02 17.13
C GLU A 337 7.75 -9.47 17.70
N PHE A 338 6.82 -9.09 16.83
CA PHE A 338 5.54 -8.48 17.23
C PHE A 338 4.43 -9.49 17.45
N LYS A 339 4.66 -10.77 17.14
CA LYS A 339 3.60 -11.80 17.10
C LYS A 339 2.44 -11.38 16.17
N TYR A 340 2.75 -10.55 15.17
CA TYR A 340 1.79 -10.13 14.17
C TYR A 340 1.44 -11.30 13.26
N SER A 341 0.17 -11.72 13.27
CA SER A 341 -0.28 -12.84 12.44
C SER A 341 -0.60 -12.36 11.03
N ILE A 342 0.31 -12.62 10.09
CA ILE A 342 0.03 -12.38 8.67
C ILE A 342 -0.92 -13.49 8.19
N PRO A 343 -2.12 -13.15 7.65
CA PRO A 343 -3.03 -14.19 7.14
C PRO A 343 -2.33 -15.06 6.09
N PRO A 344 -2.43 -16.40 6.17
CA PRO A 344 -1.59 -17.29 5.37
C PRO A 344 -1.66 -17.09 3.86
N ARG A 345 -2.78 -16.55 3.35
CA ARG A 345 -3.01 -16.32 1.91
C ARG A 345 -2.86 -14.84 1.50
N THR A 346 -2.26 -14.02 2.34
CA THR A 346 -1.95 -12.64 1.96
C THR A 346 -0.95 -12.67 0.79
N PRO A 347 -1.22 -11.97 -0.32
CA PRO A 347 -0.31 -11.95 -1.46
C PRO A 347 1.12 -11.56 -1.06
N TYR A 348 2.10 -12.23 -1.65
CA TYR A 348 3.56 -12.03 -1.51
C TYR A 348 4.15 -12.37 -0.13
N VAL A 349 3.43 -12.21 0.96
CA VAL A 349 3.97 -12.30 2.34
C VAL A 349 3.38 -13.45 3.15
N GLY A 350 2.16 -13.88 2.88
CA GLY A 350 1.50 -14.96 3.61
C GLY A 350 2.25 -16.29 3.46
N SER A 351 2.18 -17.15 4.46
CA SER A 351 2.86 -18.46 4.45
C SER A 351 2.40 -19.40 3.33
N GLU A 352 1.16 -19.20 2.84
CA GLU A 352 0.55 -20.04 1.81
C GLU A 352 0.31 -19.31 0.47
N PHE A 353 0.85 -18.11 0.24
CA PHE A 353 0.52 -17.32 -0.95
C PHE A 353 0.91 -18.02 -2.27
N ASN A 354 1.95 -18.86 -2.26
CA ASN A 354 2.45 -19.61 -3.42
C ASN A 354 2.34 -21.13 -3.25
N VAL A 355 1.39 -21.59 -2.41
CA VAL A 355 1.17 -23.03 -2.15
C VAL A 355 0.13 -23.59 -3.10
N THR A 356 0.51 -24.64 -3.83
CA THR A 356 -0.37 -25.42 -4.73
C THR A 356 -0.78 -26.72 -4.07
N ARG A 357 -2.07 -27.08 -4.14
CA ARG A 357 -2.65 -28.32 -3.58
C ARG A 357 -3.29 -29.23 -4.61
N ALA A 358 -3.80 -28.67 -5.70
CA ALA A 358 -4.50 -29.47 -6.71
C ALA A 358 -3.53 -30.32 -7.54
N GLY A 359 -3.85 -31.62 -7.74
CA GLY A 359 -3.00 -32.55 -8.48
C GLY A 359 -2.72 -32.13 -9.92
N ILE A 360 -3.70 -31.50 -10.60
CA ILE A 360 -3.51 -30.97 -11.96
C ILE A 360 -2.53 -29.81 -12.01
N HIS A 361 -2.53 -28.97 -10.97
CA HIS A 361 -1.56 -27.87 -10.85
C HIS A 361 -0.16 -28.42 -10.56
N ALA A 362 -0.05 -29.41 -9.68
CA ALA A 362 1.21 -30.08 -9.39
C ALA A 362 1.81 -30.76 -10.63
N ASP A 363 0.98 -31.39 -11.47
CA ASP A 363 1.43 -31.96 -12.75
C ASP A 363 1.92 -30.88 -13.74
N GLY A 364 1.30 -29.70 -13.72
CA GLY A 364 1.76 -28.55 -14.48
C GLY A 364 3.14 -28.06 -14.00
N ILE A 365 3.31 -27.91 -12.69
CA ILE A 365 4.58 -27.47 -12.07
C ILE A 365 5.72 -28.45 -12.37
N LEU A 366 5.44 -29.77 -12.40
CA LEU A 366 6.43 -30.78 -12.77
C LEU A 366 6.97 -30.60 -14.20
N LYS A 367 6.13 -30.10 -15.10
CA LYS A 367 6.50 -29.81 -16.49
C LYS A 367 7.25 -28.50 -16.59
N ASP A 368 6.67 -27.44 -16.02
CA ASP A 368 7.24 -26.10 -16.00
C ASP A 368 6.58 -25.29 -14.87
N GLU A 369 7.40 -24.68 -14.00
CA GLU A 369 6.90 -23.86 -12.90
C GLU A 369 6.14 -22.61 -13.37
N GLU A 370 6.46 -22.06 -14.54
CA GLU A 370 5.80 -20.88 -15.11
C GLU A 370 4.30 -21.10 -15.36
N ILE A 371 3.85 -22.37 -15.46
CA ILE A 371 2.43 -22.69 -15.70
C ILE A 371 1.54 -22.23 -14.54
N TYR A 372 2.05 -22.29 -13.28
CA TYR A 372 1.28 -21.99 -12.07
C TYR A 372 2.00 -21.10 -11.06
N ASN A 373 3.15 -20.53 -11.42
CA ASN A 373 3.82 -19.53 -10.62
C ASN A 373 3.58 -18.13 -11.24
N ILE A 374 3.26 -17.14 -10.43
CA ILE A 374 2.95 -15.76 -10.90
C ILE A 374 4.17 -15.07 -11.53
N PHE A 375 5.34 -15.39 -11.05
CA PHE A 375 6.69 -15.05 -11.53
C PHE A 375 7.69 -15.92 -10.75
N ASP A 376 8.98 -15.85 -11.03
CA ASP A 376 10.01 -16.56 -10.25
C ASP A 376 10.07 -16.02 -8.82
N THR A 377 9.21 -16.58 -7.95
CA THR A 377 9.06 -16.14 -6.55
C THR A 377 10.29 -16.49 -5.71
N GLU A 378 11.07 -17.50 -6.08
CA GLU A 378 12.33 -17.82 -5.43
C GLU A 378 13.38 -16.74 -5.71
N LYS A 379 13.56 -16.37 -6.97
CA LYS A 379 14.52 -15.35 -7.37
C LYS A 379 14.17 -13.98 -6.82
N ILE A 380 12.90 -13.59 -6.89
CA ILE A 380 12.44 -12.22 -6.58
C ILE A 380 12.17 -12.04 -5.10
N LEU A 381 11.46 -12.96 -4.45
CA LEU A 381 11.06 -12.85 -3.04
C LEU A 381 11.83 -13.77 -2.08
N GLY A 382 12.71 -14.63 -2.59
CA GLY A 382 13.32 -15.68 -1.79
C GLY A 382 12.35 -16.80 -1.38
N ARG A 383 11.19 -16.91 -2.06
CA ARG A 383 10.08 -17.81 -1.73
C ARG A 383 9.85 -18.82 -2.87
N PRO A 384 10.46 -20.01 -2.85
CA PRO A 384 10.19 -21.02 -3.86
C PRO A 384 8.72 -21.45 -3.83
N ILE A 385 8.23 -21.95 -4.98
CA ILE A 385 6.90 -22.53 -5.05
C ILE A 385 6.80 -23.76 -4.13
N VAL A 386 5.65 -23.94 -3.52
CA VAL A 386 5.39 -25.03 -2.58
C VAL A 386 4.22 -25.88 -3.09
N VAL A 387 4.40 -27.20 -3.05
CA VAL A 387 3.34 -28.17 -3.30
C VAL A 387 2.94 -28.81 -1.98
N ALA A 388 1.70 -28.62 -1.54
CA ALA A 388 1.19 -29.28 -0.34
C ALA A 388 0.49 -30.58 -0.72
N VAL A 389 0.68 -31.60 0.13
CA VAL A 389 0.11 -32.94 -0.08
C VAL A 389 -1.09 -33.14 0.85
N ASN A 390 -2.23 -33.58 0.26
CA ASN A 390 -3.45 -33.92 0.97
C ASN A 390 -4.07 -35.22 0.40
N GLU A 391 -5.27 -35.60 0.86
CA GLU A 391 -6.02 -36.80 0.40
C GLU A 391 -6.26 -36.85 -1.11
N HIS A 392 -6.34 -35.68 -1.78
CA HIS A 392 -6.57 -35.59 -3.21
C HIS A 392 -5.27 -35.53 -4.03
N SER A 393 -4.12 -35.65 -3.39
CA SER A 393 -2.83 -35.59 -4.08
C SER A 393 -2.51 -36.92 -4.72
N GLY A 394 -2.49 -36.96 -6.08
CA GLY A 394 -2.02 -38.10 -6.84
C GLY A 394 -0.49 -38.20 -6.91
N HIS A 395 0.02 -39.16 -7.70
CA HIS A 395 1.47 -39.34 -7.90
C HIS A 395 2.21 -38.05 -8.35
N ALA A 396 1.55 -37.25 -9.20
CA ALA A 396 2.10 -35.94 -9.61
C ALA A 396 2.29 -34.99 -8.44
N GLY A 397 1.34 -34.94 -7.49
CA GLY A 397 1.44 -34.14 -6.27
C GLY A 397 2.61 -34.56 -5.38
N ILE A 398 2.77 -35.87 -5.18
CA ILE A 398 3.89 -36.40 -4.38
C ILE A 398 5.24 -36.12 -5.06
N ALA A 399 5.36 -36.41 -6.36
CA ALA A 399 6.60 -36.15 -7.10
C ALA A 399 6.94 -34.66 -7.14
N ALA A 400 5.95 -33.79 -7.33
CA ALA A 400 6.12 -32.35 -7.31
C ALA A 400 6.57 -31.86 -5.91
N TRP A 401 5.98 -32.40 -4.83
CA TRP A 401 6.42 -32.09 -3.49
C TRP A 401 7.89 -32.48 -3.26
N VAL A 402 8.28 -33.72 -3.63
CA VAL A 402 9.67 -34.18 -3.49
C VAL A 402 10.62 -33.27 -4.26
N ASN A 403 10.33 -32.99 -5.53
CA ASN A 403 11.21 -32.20 -6.38
C ASN A 403 11.35 -30.75 -5.89
N THR A 404 10.26 -30.09 -5.46
CA THR A 404 10.30 -28.72 -4.96
C THR A 404 10.92 -28.63 -3.56
N TYR A 405 10.58 -29.56 -2.66
CA TYR A 405 11.08 -29.58 -1.29
C TYR A 405 12.60 -29.78 -1.23
N TYR A 406 13.14 -30.73 -2.05
CA TYR A 406 14.57 -31.00 -2.13
C TYR A 406 15.29 -30.20 -3.24
N ARG A 407 14.60 -29.29 -3.92
CA ARG A 407 15.16 -28.47 -5.02
C ARG A 407 15.85 -29.29 -6.09
N LEU A 408 15.27 -30.42 -6.46
CA LEU A 408 15.83 -31.31 -7.47
C LEU A 408 15.66 -30.68 -8.86
N LYS A 409 16.77 -30.68 -9.64
CA LYS A 409 16.81 -30.07 -10.98
C LYS A 409 17.27 -31.10 -12.01
N ASP A 410 16.89 -30.89 -13.24
CA ASP A 410 17.32 -31.64 -14.40
C ASP A 410 17.23 -33.17 -14.21
N LEU A 411 18.33 -33.87 -14.32
CA LEU A 411 18.41 -35.33 -14.20
C LEU A 411 18.18 -35.84 -12.77
N ASP A 412 18.26 -35.01 -11.76
CA ASP A 412 17.95 -35.37 -10.36
C ASP A 412 16.44 -35.40 -10.09
N LYS A 413 15.60 -34.81 -10.95
CA LYS A 413 14.14 -34.81 -10.78
C LYS A 413 13.58 -36.22 -10.81
N ILE A 414 12.68 -36.49 -9.86
CA ILE A 414 11.99 -37.77 -9.75
C ILE A 414 10.69 -37.70 -10.54
N ASP A 415 10.53 -38.62 -11.49
CA ASP A 415 9.32 -38.72 -12.33
C ASP A 415 8.13 -39.21 -11.50
N LYS A 416 6.93 -38.79 -11.81
CA LYS A 416 5.69 -39.22 -11.16
C LYS A 416 5.36 -40.68 -11.32
N LYS A 417 6.00 -41.36 -12.27
CA LYS A 417 5.86 -42.80 -12.52
C LYS A 417 6.92 -43.64 -11.78
N ASP A 418 7.82 -43.01 -11.03
CA ASP A 418 8.83 -43.71 -10.25
C ASP A 418 8.15 -44.59 -9.18
N GLU A 419 8.53 -45.85 -9.07
CA GLU A 419 7.93 -46.80 -8.11
C GLU A 419 8.04 -46.30 -6.65
N ARG A 420 9.09 -45.58 -6.34
CA ARG A 420 9.27 -44.97 -5.02
C ARG A 420 8.20 -43.93 -4.68
N ILE A 421 7.69 -43.20 -5.70
CA ILE A 421 6.56 -42.27 -5.55
C ILE A 421 5.26 -43.04 -5.24
N ASN A 422 5.07 -44.22 -5.84
CA ASN A 422 3.90 -45.06 -5.52
C ASN A 422 3.91 -45.45 -4.03
N VAL A 423 5.09 -45.89 -3.51
CA VAL A 423 5.21 -46.28 -2.09
C VAL A 423 4.90 -45.13 -1.14
N ILE A 424 5.38 -43.90 -1.46
CA ILE A 424 5.07 -42.71 -0.66
C ILE A 424 3.56 -42.37 -0.75
N LYS A 425 2.97 -42.48 -1.94
CA LYS A 425 1.54 -42.26 -2.17
C LYS A 425 0.68 -43.21 -1.33
N ASP A 426 0.97 -44.52 -1.37
CA ASP A 426 0.27 -45.52 -0.59
C ASP A 426 0.34 -45.24 0.93
N TRP A 427 1.49 -44.76 1.38
CA TRP A 427 1.65 -44.37 2.78
C TRP A 427 0.78 -43.13 3.12
N VAL A 428 0.73 -42.14 2.22
CA VAL A 428 -0.14 -40.96 2.38
C VAL A 428 -1.60 -41.37 2.45
N ASP A 429 -2.06 -42.23 1.53
CA ASP A 429 -3.47 -42.71 1.49
C ASP A 429 -3.87 -43.38 2.80
N LYS A 430 -3.00 -44.23 3.36
CA LYS A 430 -3.25 -44.87 4.64
C LYS A 430 -3.44 -43.89 5.78
N GLN A 431 -2.76 -42.72 5.75
CA GLN A 431 -2.99 -41.70 6.78
C GLN A 431 -4.42 -41.17 6.77
N TYR A 432 -4.99 -40.99 5.55
CA TYR A 432 -6.36 -40.51 5.39
C TYR A 432 -7.41 -41.61 5.61
N GLU A 433 -7.13 -42.83 5.20
CA GLU A 433 -7.98 -44.01 5.48
C GLU A 433 -8.14 -44.25 7.01
N THR A 434 -7.10 -43.87 7.80
CA THR A 434 -7.11 -43.99 9.27
C THR A 434 -7.73 -42.76 9.96
N GLY A 435 -8.34 -41.83 9.21
CA GLY A 435 -9.16 -40.73 9.74
C GLY A 435 -8.46 -39.37 9.81
N ARG A 436 -7.32 -39.19 9.15
CA ARG A 436 -6.70 -37.86 9.02
C ARG A 436 -7.58 -36.94 8.21
N SER A 437 -7.73 -35.68 8.62
CA SER A 437 -8.44 -34.61 7.93
C SER A 437 -7.58 -33.39 7.58
N THR A 438 -6.30 -33.41 8.00
CA THR A 438 -5.36 -32.27 7.80
C THR A 438 -4.39 -32.53 6.67
N VAL A 439 -3.88 -31.45 6.06
CA VAL A 439 -2.77 -31.52 5.09
C VAL A 439 -1.57 -32.22 5.73
N MET A 440 -0.81 -33.00 4.95
CA MET A 440 0.43 -33.62 5.41
C MET A 440 1.45 -32.55 5.77
N LYS A 441 2.08 -32.68 6.93
CA LYS A 441 3.18 -31.79 7.28
C LYS A 441 4.46 -32.17 6.51
N SER A 442 5.27 -31.19 6.18
CA SER A 442 6.50 -31.43 5.43
C SER A 442 7.48 -32.34 6.17
N GLU A 443 7.53 -32.25 7.50
CA GLU A 443 8.39 -33.11 8.32
C GLU A 443 7.98 -34.58 8.26
N GLU A 444 6.67 -34.84 8.21
CA GLU A 444 6.15 -36.22 8.07
C GLU A 444 6.49 -36.79 6.69
N LEU A 445 6.29 -35.98 5.65
CA LEU A 445 6.64 -36.36 4.28
C LEU A 445 8.15 -36.52 4.10
N GLU A 446 8.94 -35.69 4.74
CA GLU A 446 10.41 -35.80 4.71
C GLU A 446 10.89 -37.13 5.30
N LEU A 447 10.34 -37.51 6.45
CA LEU A 447 10.69 -38.79 7.10
C LEU A 447 10.46 -39.99 6.19
N ILE A 448 9.27 -40.07 5.56
CA ILE A 448 8.95 -41.16 4.65
C ILE A 448 9.73 -41.05 3.33
N ALA A 449 9.91 -39.86 2.77
CA ALA A 449 10.67 -39.68 1.52
C ALA A 449 12.14 -40.08 1.70
N ARG A 450 12.80 -39.68 2.76
CA ARG A 450 14.21 -40.09 3.05
C ARG A 450 14.33 -41.59 3.27
N ARG A 451 13.34 -42.21 3.89
CA ARG A 451 13.32 -43.67 4.09
C ARG A 451 13.19 -44.44 2.76
N ILE A 452 12.35 -43.97 1.85
CA ILE A 452 12.07 -44.63 0.57
C ILE A 452 13.10 -44.25 -0.51
N ILE A 453 13.66 -43.02 -0.43
CA ILE A 453 14.61 -42.47 -1.39
C ILE A 453 15.86 -42.03 -0.63
N PRO A 454 16.79 -42.98 -0.29
CA PRO A 454 17.94 -42.68 0.57
C PRO A 454 18.87 -41.57 0.05
N GLN A 455 18.91 -41.33 -1.27
CA GLN A 455 19.67 -40.24 -1.88
C GLN A 455 19.25 -38.85 -1.39
N LEU A 456 18.02 -38.70 -0.91
CA LEU A 456 17.51 -37.45 -0.37
C LEU A 456 18.13 -37.12 1.01
N SER A 457 18.69 -38.08 1.71
CA SER A 457 19.30 -37.87 3.03
C SER A 457 20.51 -36.94 3.01
N THR A 458 21.21 -36.84 1.88
CA THR A 458 22.35 -35.97 1.67
C THR A 458 21.97 -34.61 1.06
N LYS A 459 20.75 -34.44 0.60
CA LYS A 459 20.25 -33.18 -0.02
C LYS A 459 19.79 -32.22 1.06
N LYS A 460 20.16 -30.95 0.92
CA LYS A 460 19.56 -29.87 1.71
C LYS A 460 18.10 -29.68 1.29
N HIS A 461 17.24 -29.54 2.25
CA HIS A 461 15.83 -29.27 2.01
C HIS A 461 15.50 -27.78 2.25
N ASN A 462 14.36 -27.39 1.77
CA ASN A 462 13.89 -26.00 1.85
C ASN A 462 13.18 -25.76 3.20
N THR A 463 13.95 -25.51 4.26
CA THR A 463 13.38 -25.13 5.59
C THR A 463 12.77 -23.74 5.62
N GLU A 464 13.05 -22.91 4.63
CA GLU A 464 12.61 -21.50 4.62
C GLU A 464 11.23 -21.27 3.97
N ALA A 465 10.67 -22.31 3.35
CA ALA A 465 9.40 -22.21 2.63
C ALA A 465 8.17 -22.56 3.47
N PHE A 466 8.34 -22.94 4.74
CA PHE A 466 7.25 -23.41 5.61
C PHE A 466 7.27 -22.72 6.96
#